data_ecefb082efd884e7b4848c371cfb5c7c
#
_entry.id   ecefb082efd884e7b4848c371cfb5c7c
#
_cell.length_a   1.000
_cell.length_b   1.000
_cell.length_c   1.000
_cell.angle_alpha   90.00
_cell.angle_beta   90.00
_cell.angle_gamma   90.00
#
_symmetry.space_group_name_H-M   'P 1'
#
loop_
_entity.id
_entity.type
_entity.pdbx_description
1 polymer ?
#
loop_
_entity_poly.entity_id
_entity_poly.type
_entity_poly.pdbx_seq_one_letter_code
_entity_poly.pdbx_strand_id
1 'polypeptide(L)'
;MIVTDRTGVDRERLVDEIVLLLPVLGRELGRPVPLEMEASVRAGAPEHAFPSEAHVSPGHIQVLIALARGPRSVGRIAEALGVSRPAASQLVDRLVEHGMIERRHDPADRRVVLVDYAPGMHEVAGRIMDVRRRQLNEALDTLTEEEAEAFFKGLKEITAALGRVPGEEN
;
A
#
# COMPACT_ATOMS: atom_id res chain seq x y z
N MET A 1 -35.56 -14.32 -4.15
CA MET A 1 -36.17 -13.71 -2.95
C MET A 1 -35.28 -12.52 -2.61
N ILE A 2 -35.70 -11.32 -3.02
CA ILE A 2 -34.92 -10.07 -2.86
C ILE A 2 -35.02 -9.68 -1.39
N VAL A 3 -33.93 -9.79 -0.65
CA VAL A 3 -33.84 -9.27 0.72
C VAL A 3 -33.54 -7.76 0.60
N THR A 4 -34.58 -6.99 0.47
CA THR A 4 -34.51 -5.53 0.60
C THR A 4 -34.33 -5.21 2.08
N ASP A 5 -33.12 -4.86 2.50
CA ASP A 5 -32.87 -4.32 3.83
C ASP A 5 -33.54 -2.93 3.94
N ARG A 6 -33.81 -2.49 5.19
CA ARG A 6 -34.55 -1.26 5.56
C ARG A 6 -34.00 0.07 4.98
N THR A 7 -32.89 0.02 4.22
CA THR A 7 -32.23 1.20 3.62
C THR A 7 -32.59 1.43 2.15
N GLY A 8 -33.40 0.55 1.50
CA GLY A 8 -33.73 0.69 0.07
C GLY A 8 -32.55 0.48 -0.91
N VAL A 9 -31.38 0.14 -0.41
CA VAL A 9 -30.19 -0.14 -1.22
C VAL A 9 -30.24 -1.60 -1.66
N ASP A 10 -30.15 -1.82 -2.97
CA ASP A 10 -29.98 -3.15 -3.54
C ASP A 10 -28.56 -3.66 -3.21
N ARG A 11 -28.50 -4.50 -2.19
CA ARG A 11 -27.21 -5.00 -1.66
C ARG A 11 -26.46 -5.86 -2.68
N GLU A 12 -27.16 -6.65 -3.49
CA GLU A 12 -26.53 -7.50 -4.51
C GLU A 12 -25.87 -6.63 -5.57
N ARG A 13 -26.59 -5.63 -6.06
CA ARG A 13 -26.05 -4.66 -7.01
C ARG A 13 -24.85 -3.91 -6.46
N LEU A 14 -24.90 -3.48 -5.20
CA LEU A 14 -23.79 -2.78 -4.56
C LEU A 14 -22.54 -3.67 -4.46
N VAL A 15 -22.71 -4.94 -4.11
CA VAL A 15 -21.61 -5.92 -4.08
C VAL A 15 -20.98 -6.09 -5.46
N ASP A 16 -21.79 -6.23 -6.50
CA ASP A 16 -21.31 -6.36 -7.88
C ASP A 16 -20.51 -5.13 -8.32
N GLU A 17 -21.01 -3.93 -8.03
CA GLU A 17 -20.30 -2.68 -8.32
C GLU A 17 -18.96 -2.58 -7.57
N ILE A 18 -18.92 -2.96 -6.28
CA ILE A 18 -17.68 -3.02 -5.49
C ILE A 18 -16.68 -4.00 -6.12
N VAL A 19 -17.12 -5.21 -6.49
CA VAL A 19 -16.26 -6.23 -7.12
C VAL A 19 -15.63 -5.69 -8.40
N LEU A 20 -16.38 -4.93 -9.21
CA LEU A 20 -15.87 -4.31 -10.44
C LEU A 20 -14.89 -3.16 -10.16
N LEU A 21 -15.04 -2.44 -9.05
CA LEU A 21 -14.16 -1.33 -8.68
C LEU A 21 -12.83 -1.79 -8.04
N LEU A 22 -12.81 -2.94 -7.36
CA LEU A 22 -11.61 -3.42 -6.65
C LEU A 22 -10.36 -3.54 -7.55
N PRO A 23 -10.42 -4.13 -8.77
CA PRO A 23 -9.26 -4.19 -9.67
C PRO A 23 -8.81 -2.81 -10.14
N VAL A 24 -9.75 -1.89 -10.36
CA VAL A 24 -9.44 -0.51 -10.75
C VAL A 24 -8.72 0.20 -9.62
N LEU A 25 -9.25 0.13 -8.41
CA LEU A 25 -8.65 0.71 -7.21
C LEU A 25 -7.24 0.15 -6.96
N GLY A 26 -7.08 -1.18 -7.04
CA GLY A 26 -5.78 -1.83 -6.88
C GLY A 26 -4.75 -1.35 -7.90
N ARG A 27 -5.17 -1.18 -9.17
CA ARG A 27 -4.31 -0.65 -10.22
C ARG A 27 -3.94 0.82 -9.97
N GLU A 28 -4.91 1.67 -9.63
CA GLU A 28 -4.68 3.11 -9.40
C GLU A 28 -3.80 3.34 -8.15
N LEU A 29 -4.00 2.58 -7.09
CA LEU A 29 -3.13 2.63 -5.89
C LEU A 29 -1.70 2.14 -6.19
N GLY A 30 -1.54 1.21 -7.12
CA GLY A 30 -0.25 0.68 -7.57
C GLY A 30 0.42 1.52 -8.65
N ARG A 31 -0.22 2.56 -9.17
CA ARG A 31 0.39 3.43 -10.19
C ARG A 31 1.55 4.23 -9.61
N PRO A 32 2.65 4.37 -10.37
CA PRO A 32 3.67 5.36 -10.07
C PRO A 32 3.04 6.76 -9.93
N VAL A 33 3.66 7.61 -9.13
CA VAL A 33 3.26 9.01 -9.05
C VAL A 33 3.42 9.65 -10.44
N PRO A 34 2.46 10.48 -10.92
CA PRO A 34 2.53 11.09 -12.24
C PRO A 34 3.85 11.80 -12.51
N LEU A 35 4.33 11.75 -13.76
CA LEU A 35 5.62 12.31 -14.22
C LEU A 35 5.84 13.78 -13.81
N GLU A 36 4.78 14.59 -13.78
CA GLU A 36 4.83 16.00 -13.37
C GLU A 36 5.19 16.14 -11.87
N MET A 37 4.85 15.15 -11.07
CA MET A 37 5.18 15.03 -9.65
C MET A 37 6.50 14.30 -9.41
N GLU A 38 6.99 13.50 -10.38
CA GLU A 38 8.25 12.78 -10.27
C GLU A 38 9.44 13.73 -10.07
N ALA A 39 9.45 14.88 -10.71
CA ALA A 39 10.52 15.88 -10.53
C ALA A 39 10.58 16.38 -9.08
N SER A 40 9.42 16.66 -8.46
CA SER A 40 9.32 17.09 -7.06
C SER A 40 9.62 15.93 -6.07
N VAL A 41 9.27 14.72 -6.45
CA VAL A 41 9.56 13.52 -5.66
C VAL A 41 11.03 13.14 -5.77
N ARG A 42 11.62 13.29 -6.96
CA ARG A 42 13.04 13.02 -7.23
C ARG A 42 13.98 14.09 -6.66
N ALA A 43 13.50 15.33 -6.47
CA ALA A 43 14.30 16.38 -5.86
C ALA A 43 14.72 15.98 -4.44
N GLY A 44 16.01 15.66 -4.25
CA GLY A 44 16.57 15.20 -2.97
C GLY A 44 16.59 13.68 -2.79
N ALA A 45 16.15 12.89 -3.76
CA ALA A 45 16.43 11.46 -3.78
C ALA A 45 17.90 11.22 -4.13
N PRO A 46 18.53 10.17 -3.61
CA PRO A 46 19.84 9.74 -4.07
C PRO A 46 19.83 9.56 -5.60
N GLU A 47 20.88 9.99 -6.30
CA GLU A 47 20.97 9.98 -7.77
C GLU A 47 20.68 8.59 -8.39
N HIS A 48 20.93 7.53 -7.63
CA HIS A 48 20.72 6.13 -8.03
C HIS A 48 19.40 5.52 -7.51
N ALA A 49 18.60 6.26 -6.73
CA ALA A 49 17.35 5.73 -6.14
C ALA A 49 16.24 5.49 -7.18
N PHE A 50 16.30 6.18 -8.31
CA PHE A 50 15.39 6.01 -9.44
C PHE A 50 16.20 5.90 -10.74
N PRO A 51 16.88 4.78 -11.00
CA PRO A 51 17.51 4.58 -12.31
C PRO A 51 16.43 4.73 -13.38
N SER A 52 16.78 5.38 -14.48
CA SER A 52 15.85 5.68 -15.59
C SER A 52 15.18 4.44 -16.19
N GLU A 53 15.70 3.25 -15.90
CA GLU A 53 15.21 1.96 -16.37
C GLU A 53 14.58 1.08 -15.26
N ALA A 54 14.53 1.55 -14.01
CA ALA A 54 13.94 0.78 -12.93
C ALA A 54 12.41 0.75 -13.06
N HIS A 55 11.90 -0.33 -13.59
CA HIS A 55 10.47 -0.65 -13.53
C HIS A 55 10.09 -0.95 -12.09
N VAL A 56 9.64 0.06 -11.37
CA VAL A 56 9.05 -0.11 -10.04
C VAL A 56 7.68 -0.75 -10.22
N SER A 57 7.59 -2.05 -9.96
CA SER A 57 6.32 -2.78 -10.08
C SER A 57 5.36 -2.38 -8.95
N PRO A 58 4.05 -2.63 -9.10
CA PRO A 58 3.07 -2.42 -8.03
C PRO A 58 3.47 -3.07 -6.70
N GLY A 59 4.07 -4.26 -6.75
CA GLY A 59 4.58 -4.95 -5.55
C GLY A 59 5.71 -4.19 -4.84
N HIS A 60 6.62 -3.55 -5.58
CA HIS A 60 7.64 -2.69 -4.99
C HIS A 60 7.03 -1.48 -4.28
N ILE A 61 6.02 -0.84 -4.89
CA ILE A 61 5.29 0.28 -4.27
C ILE A 61 4.61 -0.17 -2.98
N GLN A 62 4.01 -1.35 -2.94
CA GLN A 62 3.39 -1.90 -1.74
C GLN A 62 4.40 -2.14 -0.61
N VAL A 63 5.62 -2.61 -0.93
CA VAL A 63 6.70 -2.71 0.07
C VAL A 63 7.05 -1.34 0.64
N LEU A 64 7.23 -0.33 -0.23
CA LEU A 64 7.52 1.04 0.22
C LEU A 64 6.39 1.59 1.11
N ILE A 65 5.13 1.40 0.72
CA ILE A 65 3.98 1.79 1.55
C ILE A 65 3.98 1.05 2.91
N ALA A 66 4.31 -0.24 2.92
CA ALA A 66 4.38 -1.02 4.17
C ALA A 66 5.42 -0.45 5.14
N LEU A 67 6.50 0.14 4.64
CA LEU A 67 7.55 0.78 5.45
C LEU A 67 7.19 2.20 5.92
N ALA A 68 6.14 2.81 5.43
CA ALA A 68 5.75 4.17 5.83
C ALA A 68 5.41 4.32 7.32
N ARG A 69 5.15 3.21 8.01
CA ARG A 69 4.91 3.16 9.47
C ARG A 69 6.13 2.75 10.28
N GLY A 70 7.29 2.69 9.65
CA GLY A 70 8.56 2.31 10.25
C GLY A 70 9.11 0.95 9.78
N PRO A 71 10.30 0.59 10.26
CA PRO A 71 11.02 -0.61 9.85
C PRO A 71 10.24 -1.90 10.12
N ARG A 72 10.37 -2.89 9.22
CA ARG A 72 9.67 -4.17 9.31
C ARG A 72 10.58 -5.34 8.94
N SER A 73 10.36 -6.49 9.53
CA SER A 73 10.95 -7.74 9.04
C SER A 73 10.31 -8.16 7.71
N VAL A 74 11.05 -8.92 6.88
CA VAL A 74 10.54 -9.48 5.61
C VAL A 74 9.26 -10.30 5.83
N GLY A 75 9.15 -11.01 6.98
CA GLY A 75 7.94 -11.74 7.33
C GLY A 75 6.73 -10.82 7.51
N ARG A 76 6.90 -9.69 8.20
CA ARG A 76 5.83 -8.69 8.37
C ARG A 76 5.47 -7.97 7.07
N ILE A 77 6.43 -7.80 6.17
CA ILE A 77 6.15 -7.30 4.82
C ILE A 77 5.33 -8.32 4.04
N ALA A 78 5.70 -9.61 4.07
CA ALA A 78 4.96 -10.69 3.42
C ALA A 78 3.50 -10.76 3.90
N GLU A 79 3.27 -10.71 5.21
CA GLU A 79 1.93 -10.65 5.81
C GLU A 79 1.13 -9.43 5.32
N ALA A 80 1.75 -8.24 5.33
CA ALA A 80 1.09 -7.01 4.92
C ALA A 80 0.71 -7.00 3.42
N LEU A 81 1.49 -7.67 2.58
CA LEU A 81 1.26 -7.76 1.14
C LEU A 81 0.40 -8.97 0.74
N GLY A 82 0.12 -9.91 1.66
CA GLY A 82 -0.58 -11.15 1.34
C GLY A 82 0.20 -12.07 0.40
N VAL A 83 1.53 -12.07 0.46
CA VAL A 83 2.41 -12.88 -0.39
C VAL A 83 3.29 -13.82 0.42
N SER A 84 3.90 -14.81 -0.24
CA SER A 84 4.85 -15.69 0.43
C SER A 84 6.13 -14.95 0.86
N ARG A 85 6.82 -15.43 1.91
CA ARG A 85 8.12 -14.89 2.34
C ARG A 85 9.17 -14.84 1.22
N PRO A 86 9.34 -15.87 0.40
CA PRO A 86 10.26 -15.81 -0.74
C PRO A 86 9.91 -14.70 -1.72
N ALA A 87 8.62 -14.51 -2.04
CA ALA A 87 8.17 -13.43 -2.93
C ALA A 87 8.45 -12.05 -2.34
N ALA A 88 8.13 -11.85 -1.06
CA ALA A 88 8.46 -10.60 -0.36
C ALA A 88 9.98 -10.35 -0.32
N SER A 89 10.80 -11.41 -0.11
CA SER A 89 12.26 -11.28 -0.13
C SER A 89 12.76 -10.80 -1.48
N GLN A 90 12.25 -11.33 -2.59
CA GLN A 90 12.62 -10.91 -3.94
C GLN A 90 12.28 -9.43 -4.22
N LEU A 91 11.10 -8.97 -3.75
CA LEU A 91 10.73 -7.57 -3.86
C LEU A 91 11.68 -6.67 -3.05
N VAL A 92 11.99 -7.09 -1.83
CA VAL A 92 12.93 -6.39 -0.95
C VAL A 92 14.33 -6.37 -1.55
N ASP A 93 14.84 -7.51 -2.07
CA ASP A 93 16.17 -7.59 -2.69
C ASP A 93 16.32 -6.59 -3.83
N ARG A 94 15.33 -6.51 -4.71
CA ARG A 94 15.30 -5.56 -5.82
C ARG A 94 15.34 -4.10 -5.35
N LEU A 95 14.58 -3.76 -4.33
CA LEU A 95 14.57 -2.40 -3.77
C LEU A 95 15.89 -2.05 -3.07
N VAL A 96 16.56 -3.04 -2.45
CA VAL A 96 17.91 -2.89 -1.89
C VAL A 96 18.93 -2.66 -3.00
N GLU A 97 18.89 -3.45 -4.09
CA GLU A 97 19.74 -3.29 -5.27
C GLU A 97 19.61 -1.88 -5.89
N HIS A 98 18.40 -1.31 -5.86
CA HIS A 98 18.14 0.05 -6.33
C HIS A 98 18.44 1.14 -5.28
N GLY A 99 18.94 0.78 -4.10
CA GLY A 99 19.26 1.76 -3.05
C GLY A 99 18.06 2.49 -2.44
N MET A 100 16.85 1.98 -2.62
CA MET A 100 15.62 2.57 -2.07
C MET A 100 15.39 2.20 -0.62
N ILE A 101 15.80 1.01 -0.24
CA ILE A 101 15.68 0.46 1.12
C ILE A 101 16.98 -0.21 1.52
N GLU A 102 17.16 -0.42 2.82
CA GLU A 102 18.30 -1.13 3.37
C GLU A 102 17.88 -2.19 4.38
N ARG A 103 18.76 -3.14 4.62
CA ARG A 103 18.62 -4.11 5.70
C ARG A 103 19.49 -3.68 6.86
N ARG A 104 18.89 -3.64 8.06
CA ARG A 104 19.62 -3.34 9.29
C ARG A 104 19.23 -4.30 10.41
N HIS A 105 20.10 -4.48 11.37
CA HIS A 105 19.77 -5.24 12.57
C HIS A 105 18.86 -4.41 13.49
N ASP A 106 17.89 -5.10 14.12
CA ASP A 106 17.05 -4.48 15.13
C ASP A 106 17.95 -4.06 16.33
N PRO A 107 17.86 -2.79 16.77
CA PRO A 107 18.62 -2.33 17.95
C PRO A 107 18.29 -3.11 19.23
N ALA A 108 17.06 -3.62 19.36
CA ALA A 108 16.60 -4.37 20.52
C ALA A 108 16.99 -5.86 20.47
N ASP A 109 17.02 -6.47 19.28
CA ASP A 109 17.44 -7.85 19.07
C ASP A 109 18.23 -8.00 17.75
N ARG A 110 19.54 -8.08 17.85
CA ARG A 110 20.46 -8.22 16.73
C ARG A 110 20.26 -9.49 15.88
N ARG A 111 19.44 -10.45 16.32
CA ARG A 111 19.07 -11.63 15.54
C ARG A 111 18.00 -11.31 14.51
N VAL A 112 17.29 -10.21 14.71
CA VAL A 112 16.21 -9.76 13.81
C VAL A 112 16.80 -8.80 12.79
N VAL A 113 16.55 -9.09 11.51
CA VAL A 113 16.87 -8.19 10.39
C VAL A 113 15.59 -7.44 10.01
N LEU A 114 15.67 -6.12 10.08
CA LEU A 114 14.63 -5.20 9.66
C LEU A 114 15.00 -4.62 8.29
N VAL A 115 13.97 -4.30 7.54
CA VAL A 115 14.02 -3.53 6.30
C VAL A 115 13.55 -2.12 6.63
N ASP A 116 14.25 -1.13 6.16
CA ASP A 116 13.94 0.28 6.35
C ASP A 116 14.25 1.07 5.08
N TYR A 117 13.77 2.30 4.97
CA TYR A 117 14.20 3.19 3.90
C TYR A 117 15.70 3.47 3.96
N ALA A 118 16.36 3.48 2.82
CA ALA A 118 17.73 3.94 2.73
C ALA A 118 17.84 5.45 3.07
N PRO A 119 19.02 5.93 3.49
CA PRO A 119 19.23 7.34 3.78
C PRO A 119 18.75 8.25 2.64
N GLY A 120 17.97 9.28 2.97
CA GLY A 120 17.34 10.20 2.01
C GLY A 120 16.01 9.71 1.43
N MET A 121 15.71 8.41 1.50
CA MET A 121 14.45 7.87 0.98
C MET A 121 13.24 8.12 1.89
N HIS A 122 13.44 8.40 3.18
CA HIS A 122 12.35 8.78 4.10
C HIS A 122 11.63 10.03 3.62
N GLU A 123 12.36 11.05 3.18
CA GLU A 123 11.77 12.29 2.67
C GLU A 123 11.04 12.08 1.35
N VAL A 124 11.60 11.26 0.46
CA VAL A 124 10.98 10.90 -0.81
C VAL A 124 9.67 10.16 -0.57
N ALA A 125 9.69 9.14 0.30
CA ALA A 125 8.49 8.39 0.69
C ALA A 125 7.45 9.30 1.35
N GLY A 126 7.87 10.23 2.21
CA GLY A 126 7.00 11.23 2.79
C GLY A 126 6.27 12.06 1.74
N ARG A 127 7.00 12.60 0.76
CA ARG A 127 6.42 13.38 -0.35
C ARG A 127 5.41 12.55 -1.18
N ILE A 128 5.72 11.29 -1.47
CA ILE A 128 4.79 10.39 -2.17
C ILE A 128 3.51 10.20 -1.35
N MET A 129 3.66 9.95 -0.05
CA MET A 129 2.51 9.78 0.84
C MET A 129 1.67 11.04 0.95
N ASP A 130 2.28 12.23 0.96
CA ASP A 130 1.56 13.50 1.02
C ASP A 130 0.76 13.77 -0.26
N VAL A 131 1.29 13.37 -1.41
CA VAL A 131 0.54 13.40 -2.67
C VAL A 131 -0.69 12.50 -2.58
N ARG A 132 -0.51 11.25 -2.14
CA ARG A 132 -1.62 10.30 -1.99
C ARG A 132 -2.66 10.78 -0.97
N ARG A 133 -2.22 11.37 0.13
CA ARG A 133 -3.12 11.98 1.12
C ARG A 133 -3.97 13.09 0.51
N ARG A 134 -3.35 13.98 -0.27
CA ARG A 134 -4.12 15.07 -0.94
C ARG A 134 -5.18 14.51 -1.88
N GLN A 135 -4.81 13.54 -2.75
CA GLN A 135 -5.76 12.91 -3.66
C GLN A 135 -6.94 12.23 -2.93
N LEU A 136 -6.65 11.55 -1.82
CA LEU A 136 -7.69 10.91 -1.02
C LEU A 136 -8.53 11.93 -0.25
N ASN A 137 -7.93 13.00 0.27
CA ASN A 137 -8.68 14.07 0.93
C ASN A 137 -9.65 14.74 -0.03
N GLU A 138 -9.19 15.11 -1.24
CA GLU A 138 -10.07 15.68 -2.29
C GLU A 138 -11.27 14.78 -2.60
N ALA A 139 -11.07 13.46 -2.63
CA ALA A 139 -12.17 12.51 -2.80
C ALA A 139 -13.08 12.45 -1.57
N LEU A 140 -12.52 12.45 -0.36
CA LEU A 140 -13.27 12.40 0.90
C LEU A 140 -13.99 13.70 1.23
N ASP A 141 -13.50 14.85 0.76
CA ASP A 141 -14.15 16.16 0.94
C ASP A 141 -15.54 16.23 0.27
N THR A 142 -15.86 15.29 -0.62
CA THR A 142 -17.20 15.15 -1.21
C THR A 142 -18.20 14.44 -0.29
N LEU A 143 -17.73 13.84 0.81
CA LEU A 143 -18.53 13.09 1.78
C LEU A 143 -18.77 13.93 3.03
N THR A 144 -19.90 13.73 3.67
CA THR A 144 -20.11 14.18 5.03
C THR A 144 -19.23 13.39 6.00
N GLU A 145 -19.04 13.88 7.22
CA GLU A 145 -18.25 13.19 8.25
C GLU A 145 -18.79 11.78 8.55
N GLU A 146 -20.14 11.66 8.65
CA GLU A 146 -20.81 10.37 8.87
C GLU A 146 -20.58 9.39 7.70
N GLU A 147 -20.66 9.88 6.46
CA GLU A 147 -20.39 9.06 5.26
C GLU A 147 -18.92 8.64 5.19
N ALA A 148 -17.98 9.51 5.52
CA ALA A 148 -16.54 9.19 5.55
C ALA A 148 -16.22 8.13 6.62
N GLU A 149 -16.82 8.24 7.82
CA GLU A 149 -16.68 7.22 8.86
C GLU A 149 -17.29 5.88 8.45
N ALA A 150 -18.49 5.89 7.86
CA ALA A 150 -19.16 4.70 7.36
C ALA A 150 -18.35 4.03 6.24
N PHE A 151 -17.82 4.82 5.31
CA PHE A 151 -16.94 4.35 4.24
C PHE A 151 -15.67 3.70 4.82
N PHE A 152 -15.00 4.35 5.76
CA PHE A 152 -13.79 3.82 6.39
C PHE A 152 -14.05 2.51 7.15
N LYS A 153 -15.19 2.42 7.85
CA LYS A 153 -15.62 1.20 8.52
C LYS A 153 -15.86 0.09 7.49
N GLY A 154 -16.62 0.36 6.44
CA GLY A 154 -16.89 -0.60 5.37
C GLY A 154 -15.60 -1.10 4.69
N LEU A 155 -14.67 -0.19 4.39
CA LEU A 155 -13.38 -0.54 3.81
C LEU A 155 -12.57 -1.49 4.71
N LYS A 156 -12.57 -1.28 6.03
CA LYS A 156 -11.91 -2.19 6.98
C LYS A 156 -12.56 -3.57 6.99
N GLU A 157 -13.89 -3.64 6.98
CA GLU A 157 -14.62 -4.91 6.97
C GLU A 157 -14.39 -5.68 5.66
N ILE A 158 -14.41 -5.01 4.51
CA ILE A 158 -14.10 -5.61 3.21
C ILE A 158 -12.67 -6.15 3.21
N THR A 159 -11.69 -5.36 3.67
CA THR A 159 -10.29 -5.77 3.75
C THR A 159 -10.12 -7.00 4.65
N ALA A 160 -10.79 -7.02 5.80
CA ALA A 160 -10.76 -8.15 6.71
C ALA A 160 -11.41 -9.40 6.12
N ALA A 161 -12.52 -9.25 5.38
CA ALA A 161 -13.21 -10.36 4.74
C ALA A 161 -12.37 -10.97 3.59
N LEU A 162 -11.74 -10.13 2.77
CA LEU A 162 -10.88 -10.58 1.66
C LEU A 162 -9.55 -11.16 2.13
N GLY A 163 -9.02 -10.71 3.28
CA GLY A 163 -7.82 -11.26 3.89
C GLY A 163 -8.01 -12.61 4.59
N ARG A 164 -9.24 -13.07 4.79
CA ARG A 164 -9.53 -14.41 5.28
C ARG A 164 -9.51 -15.39 4.12
N VAL A 165 -8.42 -16.14 3.96
CA VAL A 165 -8.37 -17.23 2.99
C VAL A 165 -9.38 -18.28 3.40
N PRO A 166 -10.35 -18.69 2.54
CA PRO A 166 -11.25 -19.81 2.84
C PRO A 166 -10.41 -21.08 3.00
N GLY A 167 -10.33 -21.63 4.21
CA GLY A 167 -9.65 -22.90 4.49
C GLY A 167 -8.70 -22.92 5.68
N GLU A 168 -8.43 -21.81 6.35
CA GLU A 168 -7.70 -21.77 7.64
C GLU A 168 -8.69 -21.67 8.82
N GLU A 169 -9.59 -22.63 8.94
CA GLU A 169 -10.21 -22.97 10.22
C GLU A 169 -9.27 -23.93 10.95
N ASN A 170 -8.71 -23.44 12.04
CA ASN A 170 -7.91 -24.23 12.98
C ASN A 170 -8.82 -25.09 13.85
#